data_3cfdb7110fce04e2ef80e384752a75aa
#
_entry.id   3cfdb7110fce04e2ef80e384752a75aa
#
_cell.length_a   1.000
_cell.length_b   1.000
_cell.length_c   1.000
_cell.angle_alpha   90.00
_cell.angle_beta   90.00
_cell.angle_gamma   90.00
#
_symmetry.space_group_name_H-M   'P 1'
#
loop_
_entity.id
_entity.type
_entity.pdbx_description
1 polymer ?
#
loop_
_entity_poly.entity_id
_entity_poly.type
_entity_poly.pdbx_seq_one_letter_code
_entity_poly.pdbx_strand_id
1 'polypeptide(L)'
;MGWDVVNMNYLGDWGKQFGLVAVGWRRFGSEELLAADPLSHLLDVYVRINKLFKIEEAEVKAARDRKEDTSQLESQGLYKERNDFFSQLEAREPEALALWRRFRDISIQRYITAYERLNITFDDYSGESQVDTMTINKVQSILTEKGVLKEDNNTLIIDFKQYGAKNLEIAVVRNRQGTSTYLLRDIAAVLEREEKYSFDKMIYVISSEQDIYMKRLFKVIELMGYTDLAKKLEHVNFGKVEGMSSRLGKVELLGDILDKCGDAMHDVMRNNDVKYQQVQDPKRTSDTLGIAAVMVQDMSGKRVHNYPFDIKRMTEPIGDTGPYLEFSHARLSSIVRKSGFSQESLRRADLSLLREPHIIDTLRYTPLRSLFSPSKPRP
;
A
#
# COMPACT_ATOMS: atom_id res chain seq x y z
N MET A 1 -20.30 10.63 8.66
CA MET A 1 -20.46 11.55 7.54
C MET A 1 -21.41 11.01 6.46
N GLY A 2 -21.97 9.83 6.60
CA GLY A 2 -23.05 9.30 5.77
C GLY A 2 -22.62 8.72 4.41
N TRP A 3 -21.33 8.46 4.21
CA TRP A 3 -20.83 7.74 3.04
C TRP A 3 -20.69 6.26 3.35
N ASP A 4 -21.11 5.41 2.40
CA ASP A 4 -20.77 4.01 2.40
C ASP A 4 -19.37 3.86 1.81
N VAL A 5 -18.45 3.31 2.58
CA VAL A 5 -17.04 3.21 2.19
C VAL A 5 -16.66 1.74 2.05
N VAL A 6 -16.10 1.38 0.90
CA VAL A 6 -15.47 0.08 0.66
C VAL A 6 -13.96 0.26 0.69
N ASN A 7 -13.29 -0.30 1.69
CA ASN A 7 -11.84 -0.32 1.80
C ASN A 7 -11.29 -1.53 1.05
N MET A 8 -10.56 -1.28 -0.03
CA MET A 8 -9.97 -2.34 -0.85
C MET A 8 -8.45 -2.35 -0.71
N ASN A 9 -7.87 -3.51 -0.43
CA ASN A 9 -6.44 -3.74 -0.58
C ASN A 9 -6.19 -4.38 -1.94
N TYR A 10 -5.54 -3.63 -2.85
CA TYR A 10 -5.24 -4.10 -4.20
C TYR A 10 -3.81 -4.59 -4.28
N LEU A 11 -3.65 -5.89 -4.52
CA LEU A 11 -2.38 -6.59 -4.47
C LEU A 11 -1.73 -6.67 -5.85
N GLY A 12 -0.43 -6.40 -5.91
CA GLY A 12 0.42 -6.70 -7.06
C GLY A 12 0.78 -8.20 -7.09
N ASP A 13 -0.21 -9.05 -7.16
CA ASP A 13 -0.10 -10.50 -7.00
C ASP A 13 0.02 -11.27 -8.32
N TRP A 14 0.34 -10.58 -9.41
CA TRP A 14 0.48 -11.15 -10.73
C TRP A 14 1.65 -10.56 -11.50
N GLY A 15 2.26 -11.35 -12.36
CA GLY A 15 3.33 -10.88 -13.22
C GLY A 15 4.62 -11.71 -13.15
N LYS A 16 5.62 -11.30 -13.92
CA LYS A 16 6.92 -12.00 -14.04
C LYS A 16 7.69 -12.08 -12.71
N GLN A 17 7.46 -11.17 -11.78
CA GLN A 17 8.04 -11.25 -10.43
C GLN A 17 7.58 -12.51 -9.70
N PHE A 18 6.34 -12.91 -9.86
CA PHE A 18 5.84 -14.16 -9.29
C PHE A 18 6.51 -15.38 -9.89
N GLY A 19 6.78 -15.34 -11.20
CA GLY A 19 7.61 -16.36 -11.84
C GLY A 19 8.99 -16.47 -11.20
N LEU A 20 9.62 -15.35 -10.88
CA LEU A 20 10.92 -15.34 -10.22
C LEU A 20 10.85 -15.88 -8.78
N VAL A 21 9.82 -15.53 -8.02
CA VAL A 21 9.59 -16.08 -6.66
C VAL A 21 9.41 -17.60 -6.72
N ALA A 22 8.64 -18.11 -7.67
CA ALA A 22 8.43 -19.55 -7.82
C ALA A 22 9.72 -20.30 -8.17
N VAL A 23 10.55 -19.76 -9.07
CA VAL A 23 11.88 -20.31 -9.38
C VAL A 23 12.78 -20.25 -8.14
N GLY A 24 12.74 -19.15 -7.39
CA GLY A 24 13.46 -19.01 -6.13
C GLY A 24 13.01 -20.01 -5.08
N TRP A 25 11.71 -20.24 -4.97
CA TRP A 25 11.15 -21.24 -4.05
C TRP A 25 11.67 -22.66 -4.32
N ARG A 26 11.74 -23.08 -5.58
CA ARG A 26 12.29 -24.39 -5.96
C ARG A 26 13.76 -24.58 -5.56
N ARG A 27 14.52 -23.47 -5.43
CA ARG A 27 15.95 -23.49 -5.11
C ARG A 27 16.28 -23.25 -3.65
N PHE A 28 15.49 -22.41 -2.97
CA PHE A 28 15.79 -21.87 -1.64
C PHE A 28 14.63 -21.99 -0.66
N GLY A 29 13.46 -22.48 -1.12
CA GLY A 29 12.28 -22.62 -0.28
C GLY A 29 12.47 -23.68 0.82
N SER A 30 11.89 -23.40 1.99
CA SER A 30 11.80 -24.31 3.13
C SER A 30 10.40 -24.24 3.71
N GLU A 31 9.76 -25.41 3.85
CA GLU A 31 8.44 -25.52 4.45
C GLU A 31 8.46 -25.12 5.94
N GLU A 32 9.51 -25.47 6.65
CA GLU A 32 9.67 -25.10 8.07
C GLU A 32 9.76 -23.59 8.26
N LEU A 33 10.60 -22.92 7.44
CA LEU A 33 10.76 -21.48 7.52
C LEU A 33 9.49 -20.75 7.06
N LEU A 34 8.81 -21.27 6.05
CA LEU A 34 7.52 -20.70 5.59
C LEU A 34 6.44 -20.81 6.69
N ALA A 35 6.43 -21.91 7.45
CA ALA A 35 5.49 -22.07 8.55
C ALA A 35 5.81 -21.15 9.75
N ALA A 36 7.10 -20.93 10.04
CA ALA A 36 7.55 -20.10 11.13
C ALA A 36 7.31 -18.60 10.87
N ASP A 37 7.81 -18.08 9.75
CA ASP A 37 7.64 -16.69 9.32
C ASP A 37 7.53 -16.60 7.78
N PRO A 38 6.30 -16.66 7.25
CA PRO A 38 6.08 -16.71 5.82
C PRO A 38 6.62 -15.51 5.04
N LEU A 39 6.40 -14.29 5.53
CA LEU A 39 6.78 -13.09 4.78
C LEU A 39 8.29 -12.91 4.74
N SER A 40 8.96 -13.08 5.88
CA SER A 40 10.42 -12.99 5.95
C SER A 40 11.08 -14.07 5.08
N HIS A 41 10.56 -15.29 5.09
CA HIS A 41 11.10 -16.35 4.26
C HIS A 41 10.87 -16.13 2.76
N LEU A 42 9.66 -15.74 2.35
CA LEU A 42 9.38 -15.42 0.94
C LEU A 42 10.20 -14.21 0.46
N LEU A 43 10.42 -13.22 1.33
CA LEU A 43 11.30 -12.08 1.03
C LEU A 43 12.76 -12.53 0.85
N ASP A 44 13.28 -13.39 1.73
CA ASP A 44 14.64 -13.96 1.60
C ASP A 44 14.79 -14.73 0.28
N VAL A 45 13.85 -15.61 -0.02
CA VAL A 45 13.79 -16.34 -1.29
C VAL A 45 13.82 -15.39 -2.48
N TYR A 46 12.99 -14.33 -2.45
CA TYR A 46 12.95 -13.35 -3.51
C TYR A 46 14.27 -12.56 -3.64
N VAL A 47 14.85 -12.11 -2.54
CA VAL A 47 16.11 -11.34 -2.54
C VAL A 47 17.25 -12.20 -3.11
N ARG A 48 17.34 -13.47 -2.70
CA ARG A 48 18.38 -14.41 -3.18
C ARG A 48 18.25 -14.69 -4.66
N ILE A 49 17.07 -15.02 -5.14
CA ILE A 49 16.86 -15.30 -6.57
C ILE A 49 17.02 -14.05 -7.42
N ASN A 50 16.53 -12.90 -6.94
CA ASN A 50 16.66 -11.64 -7.65
C ASN A 50 18.12 -11.19 -7.79
N LYS A 51 18.96 -11.47 -6.80
CA LYS A 51 20.42 -11.22 -6.89
C LYS A 51 21.07 -11.99 -8.03
N LEU A 52 20.70 -13.26 -8.22
CA LEU A 52 21.17 -14.08 -9.33
C LEU A 52 20.59 -13.59 -10.66
N PHE A 53 19.29 -13.30 -10.70
CA PHE A 53 18.60 -12.82 -11.89
C PHE A 53 19.18 -11.48 -12.41
N LYS A 54 19.60 -10.59 -11.52
CA LYS A 54 20.19 -9.29 -11.91
C LYS A 54 21.49 -9.42 -12.69
N ILE A 55 22.22 -10.52 -12.57
CA ILE A 55 23.43 -10.78 -13.36
C ILE A 55 23.01 -10.98 -14.82
N GLU A 56 22.06 -11.89 -15.06
CA GLU A 56 21.54 -12.12 -16.41
C GLU A 56 20.81 -10.89 -16.98
N GLU A 57 20.06 -10.15 -16.12
CA GLU A 57 19.38 -8.92 -16.50
C GLU A 57 20.36 -7.84 -16.99
N ALA A 58 21.52 -7.73 -16.35
CA ALA A 58 22.56 -6.78 -16.76
C ALA A 58 23.14 -7.12 -18.12
N GLU A 59 23.36 -8.42 -18.41
CA GLU A 59 23.83 -8.89 -19.71
C GLU A 59 22.83 -8.59 -20.83
N VAL A 60 21.54 -8.92 -20.59
CA VAL A 60 20.46 -8.63 -21.54
C VAL A 60 20.33 -7.12 -21.77
N LYS A 61 20.42 -6.32 -20.71
CA LYS A 61 20.37 -4.86 -20.82
C LYS A 61 21.54 -4.31 -21.65
N ALA A 62 22.76 -4.77 -21.38
CA ALA A 62 23.94 -4.35 -22.12
C ALA A 62 23.84 -4.71 -23.62
N ALA A 63 23.30 -5.88 -23.96
CA ALA A 63 23.06 -6.28 -25.34
C ALA A 63 22.01 -5.39 -26.01
N ARG A 64 20.90 -5.07 -25.30
CA ARG A 64 19.86 -4.13 -25.79
C ARG A 64 20.42 -2.73 -26.03
N ASP A 65 21.26 -2.23 -25.13
CA ASP A 65 21.88 -0.91 -25.26
C ASP A 65 22.80 -0.85 -26.51
N ARG A 66 23.38 -1.99 -26.88
CA ARG A 66 24.14 -2.16 -28.15
C ARG A 66 23.24 -2.46 -29.36
N LYS A 67 21.92 -2.52 -29.17
CA LYS A 67 20.91 -2.87 -30.20
C LYS A 67 21.09 -4.29 -30.78
N GLU A 68 21.67 -5.21 -30.02
CA GLU A 68 21.79 -6.63 -30.37
C GLU A 68 20.49 -7.38 -30.12
N ASP A 69 20.28 -8.49 -30.83
CA ASP A 69 19.18 -9.41 -30.56
C ASP A 69 19.41 -10.14 -29.24
N THR A 70 18.46 -9.98 -28.30
CA THR A 70 18.53 -10.60 -26.97
C THR A 70 17.76 -11.89 -26.86
N SER A 71 17.14 -12.39 -27.96
CA SER A 71 16.28 -13.56 -27.96
C SER A 71 16.99 -14.81 -27.42
N GLN A 72 18.25 -15.01 -27.76
CA GLN A 72 19.04 -16.15 -27.29
C GLN A 72 19.32 -16.03 -25.77
N LEU A 73 19.70 -14.85 -25.28
CA LEU A 73 19.92 -14.61 -23.85
C LEU A 73 18.65 -14.80 -23.02
N GLU A 74 17.51 -14.34 -23.54
CA GLU A 74 16.22 -14.43 -22.87
C GLU A 74 15.59 -15.83 -22.93
N SER A 75 16.07 -16.71 -23.83
CA SER A 75 15.59 -18.08 -24.00
C SER A 75 16.29 -19.11 -23.13
N GLN A 76 17.15 -18.68 -22.21
CA GLN A 76 17.90 -19.56 -21.32
C GLN A 76 17.97 -18.99 -19.90
N GLY A 77 18.52 -19.79 -18.96
CA GLY A 77 18.76 -19.38 -17.59
C GLY A 77 17.50 -18.97 -16.83
N LEU A 78 17.68 -18.06 -15.89
CA LEU A 78 16.60 -17.53 -15.03
C LEU A 78 15.57 -16.71 -15.81
N TYR A 79 15.99 -16.09 -16.92
CA TYR A 79 15.05 -15.40 -17.81
C TYR A 79 13.99 -16.36 -18.36
N LYS A 80 14.43 -17.51 -18.89
CA LYS A 80 13.54 -18.54 -19.41
C LYS A 80 12.66 -19.11 -18.29
N GLU A 81 13.27 -19.58 -17.21
CA GLU A 81 12.55 -20.21 -16.10
C GLU A 81 11.44 -19.30 -15.54
N ARG A 82 11.75 -18.02 -15.34
CA ARG A 82 10.79 -17.00 -14.89
C ARG A 82 9.63 -16.80 -15.87
N ASN A 83 9.97 -16.70 -17.16
CA ASN A 83 8.97 -16.47 -18.20
C ASN A 83 8.09 -17.71 -18.41
N ASP A 84 8.67 -18.91 -18.39
CA ASP A 84 7.94 -20.16 -18.50
C ASP A 84 6.92 -20.31 -17.38
N PHE A 85 7.35 -20.07 -16.13
CA PHE A 85 6.41 -20.15 -15.01
C PHE A 85 5.29 -19.11 -15.11
N PHE A 86 5.62 -17.89 -15.53
CA PHE A 86 4.59 -16.87 -15.73
C PHE A 86 3.62 -17.24 -16.87
N SER A 87 4.11 -17.85 -17.95
CA SER A 87 3.25 -18.36 -19.01
C SER A 87 2.33 -19.49 -18.52
N GLN A 88 2.81 -20.37 -17.63
CA GLN A 88 2.00 -21.38 -16.96
C GLN A 88 0.89 -20.75 -16.11
N LEU A 89 1.18 -19.66 -15.39
CA LEU A 89 0.16 -18.92 -14.67
C LEU A 89 -0.89 -18.30 -15.60
N GLU A 90 -0.47 -17.69 -16.70
CA GLU A 90 -1.40 -17.12 -17.70
C GLU A 90 -2.24 -18.19 -18.38
N ALA A 91 -1.66 -19.39 -18.64
CA ALA A 91 -2.37 -20.56 -19.14
C ALA A 91 -3.27 -21.23 -18.08
N ARG A 92 -3.30 -20.71 -16.85
CA ARG A 92 -4.09 -21.27 -15.74
C ARG A 92 -3.72 -22.73 -15.39
N GLU A 93 -2.46 -23.13 -15.55
CA GLU A 93 -2.02 -24.47 -15.19
C GLU A 93 -2.20 -24.76 -13.69
N PRO A 94 -2.78 -25.93 -13.32
CA PRO A 94 -3.19 -26.21 -11.94
C PRO A 94 -2.05 -26.12 -10.92
N GLU A 95 -0.85 -26.63 -11.24
CA GLU A 95 0.29 -26.63 -10.33
C GLU A 95 0.85 -25.22 -10.10
N ALA A 96 0.96 -24.43 -11.17
CA ALA A 96 1.41 -23.05 -11.07
C ALA A 96 0.43 -22.19 -10.26
N LEU A 97 -0.86 -22.36 -10.52
CA LEU A 97 -1.92 -21.67 -9.76
C LEU A 97 -1.97 -22.11 -8.30
N ALA A 98 -1.73 -23.39 -7.99
CA ALA A 98 -1.72 -23.88 -6.61
C ALA A 98 -0.59 -23.24 -5.79
N LEU A 99 0.63 -23.17 -6.36
CA LEU A 99 1.76 -22.51 -5.69
C LEU A 99 1.51 -21.01 -5.51
N TRP A 100 1.03 -20.33 -6.56
CA TRP A 100 0.69 -18.92 -6.50
C TRP A 100 -0.38 -18.64 -5.44
N ARG A 101 -1.49 -19.39 -5.43
CA ARG A 101 -2.59 -19.24 -4.47
C ARG A 101 -2.08 -19.41 -3.05
N ARG A 102 -1.27 -20.43 -2.83
CA ARG A 102 -0.68 -20.70 -1.51
C ARG A 102 0.08 -19.47 -0.98
N PHE A 103 0.98 -18.89 -1.77
CA PHE A 103 1.75 -17.73 -1.35
C PHE A 103 0.88 -16.50 -1.15
N ARG A 104 -0.10 -16.29 -2.01
CA ARG A 104 -1.07 -15.20 -1.90
C ARG A 104 -1.86 -15.30 -0.60
N ASP A 105 -2.45 -16.44 -0.32
CA ASP A 105 -3.31 -16.63 0.85
C ASP A 105 -2.52 -16.47 2.16
N ILE A 106 -1.34 -17.05 2.23
CA ILE A 106 -0.44 -16.88 3.39
C ILE A 106 -0.06 -15.41 3.57
N SER A 107 0.23 -14.70 2.50
CA SER A 107 0.59 -13.28 2.54
C SER A 107 -0.57 -12.42 3.03
N ILE A 108 -1.79 -12.66 2.53
CA ILE A 108 -2.99 -11.94 2.97
C ILE A 108 -3.23 -12.11 4.47
N GLN A 109 -3.11 -13.32 5.01
CA GLN A 109 -3.28 -13.54 6.45
C GLN A 109 -2.28 -12.71 7.27
N ARG A 110 -1.05 -12.59 6.82
CA ARG A 110 -0.04 -11.77 7.49
C ARG A 110 -0.30 -10.27 7.34
N TYR A 111 -0.80 -9.83 6.19
CA TYR A 111 -1.23 -8.44 6.01
C TYR A 111 -2.37 -8.09 6.95
N ILE A 112 -3.38 -8.95 7.08
CA ILE A 112 -4.50 -8.76 8.01
C ILE A 112 -3.96 -8.54 9.43
N THR A 113 -3.11 -9.44 9.92
CA THR A 113 -2.52 -9.33 11.26
C THR A 113 -1.73 -8.03 11.47
N ALA A 114 -0.93 -7.61 10.48
CA ALA A 114 -0.15 -6.39 10.57
C ALA A 114 -1.04 -5.13 10.55
N TYR A 115 -2.07 -5.11 9.71
CA TYR A 115 -3.01 -3.98 9.63
C TYR A 115 -3.92 -3.90 10.85
N GLU A 116 -4.35 -5.03 11.43
CA GLU A 116 -5.13 -5.05 12.67
C GLU A 116 -4.43 -4.34 13.82
N ARG A 117 -3.09 -4.46 13.93
CA ARG A 117 -2.31 -3.71 14.94
C ARG A 117 -2.45 -2.19 14.78
N LEU A 118 -2.64 -1.72 13.54
CA LEU A 118 -2.88 -0.31 13.22
C LEU A 118 -4.37 0.07 13.25
N ASN A 119 -5.26 -0.85 13.66
CA ASN A 119 -6.71 -0.70 13.60
C ASN A 119 -7.21 -0.40 12.17
N ILE A 120 -6.57 -1.01 11.17
CA ILE A 120 -6.93 -0.90 9.75
C ILE A 120 -7.53 -2.24 9.30
N THR A 121 -8.68 -2.17 8.63
CA THR A 121 -9.36 -3.33 8.05
C THR A 121 -9.74 -3.03 6.60
N PHE A 122 -9.77 -4.10 5.79
CA PHE A 122 -10.22 -4.02 4.41
C PHE A 122 -11.45 -4.90 4.20
N ASP A 123 -12.38 -4.42 3.39
CA ASP A 123 -13.60 -5.14 3.03
C ASP A 123 -13.32 -6.11 1.86
N ASP A 124 -12.32 -5.80 1.02
CA ASP A 124 -11.94 -6.60 -0.14
C ASP A 124 -10.41 -6.67 -0.29
N TYR A 125 -9.89 -7.89 -0.47
CA TYR A 125 -8.50 -8.18 -0.85
C TYR A 125 -8.46 -8.58 -2.32
N SER A 126 -8.49 -7.59 -3.20
CA SER A 126 -8.40 -7.77 -4.64
C SER A 126 -6.96 -7.82 -5.12
N GLY A 127 -6.74 -8.08 -6.41
CA GLY A 127 -5.40 -8.11 -6.99
C GLY A 127 -5.41 -8.12 -8.51
N GLU A 128 -4.24 -7.90 -9.09
CA GLU A 128 -4.04 -7.95 -10.55
C GLU A 128 -4.41 -9.32 -11.14
N SER A 129 -4.29 -10.38 -10.35
CA SER A 129 -4.61 -11.76 -10.72
C SER A 129 -6.11 -12.01 -10.96
N GLN A 130 -6.95 -11.16 -10.41
CA GLN A 130 -8.40 -11.29 -10.43
C GLN A 130 -9.05 -10.54 -11.60
N VAL A 131 -8.27 -9.72 -12.33
CA VAL A 131 -8.77 -9.01 -13.50
C VAL A 131 -9.09 -9.99 -14.61
N ASP A 132 -10.32 -9.94 -15.12
CA ASP A 132 -10.79 -10.88 -16.13
C ASP A 132 -10.15 -10.59 -17.50
N THR A 133 -9.68 -11.66 -18.14
CA THR A 133 -9.10 -11.60 -19.48
C THR A 133 -10.11 -11.09 -20.52
N MET A 134 -11.40 -11.37 -20.33
CA MET A 134 -12.45 -10.85 -21.21
C MET A 134 -12.55 -9.34 -21.10
N THR A 135 -12.48 -8.79 -19.89
CA THR A 135 -12.48 -7.34 -19.66
C THR A 135 -11.22 -6.69 -20.25
N ILE A 136 -10.05 -7.31 -20.10
CA ILE A 136 -8.80 -6.83 -20.72
C ILE A 136 -8.94 -6.77 -22.24
N ASN A 137 -9.49 -7.80 -22.86
CA ASN A 137 -9.69 -7.84 -24.31
C ASN A 137 -10.74 -6.81 -24.77
N LYS A 138 -11.82 -6.62 -24.01
CA LYS A 138 -12.82 -5.57 -24.24
C LYS A 138 -12.20 -4.18 -24.23
N VAL A 139 -11.37 -3.88 -23.24
CA VAL A 139 -10.63 -2.61 -23.14
C VAL A 139 -9.76 -2.40 -24.38
N GLN A 140 -9.01 -3.41 -24.79
CA GLN A 140 -8.18 -3.34 -25.98
C GLN A 140 -9.00 -3.07 -27.23
N SER A 141 -10.13 -3.76 -27.43
CA SER A 141 -11.04 -3.55 -28.58
C SER A 141 -11.53 -2.10 -28.62
N ILE A 142 -12.02 -1.57 -27.50
CA ILE A 142 -12.47 -0.17 -27.40
C ILE A 142 -11.35 0.81 -27.79
N LEU A 143 -10.14 0.61 -27.28
CA LEU A 143 -9.01 1.48 -27.59
C LEU A 143 -8.60 1.38 -29.06
N THR A 144 -8.70 0.21 -29.67
CA THR A 144 -8.43 0.00 -31.09
C THR A 144 -9.48 0.69 -31.96
N GLU A 145 -10.76 0.48 -31.68
CA GLU A 145 -11.90 1.08 -32.40
C GLU A 145 -11.86 2.61 -32.36
N LYS A 146 -11.40 3.17 -31.24
CA LYS A 146 -11.25 4.63 -31.09
C LYS A 146 -9.95 5.17 -31.68
N GLY A 147 -9.09 4.32 -32.26
CA GLY A 147 -7.81 4.71 -32.83
C GLY A 147 -6.80 5.25 -31.79
N VAL A 148 -6.97 4.85 -30.51
CA VAL A 148 -6.07 5.28 -29.42
C VAL A 148 -4.79 4.47 -29.41
N LEU A 149 -4.88 3.17 -29.79
CA LEU A 149 -3.72 2.29 -29.89
C LEU A 149 -2.96 2.49 -31.18
N LYS A 150 -1.64 2.43 -31.07
CA LYS A 150 -0.72 2.38 -32.20
C LYS A 150 0.20 1.19 -32.05
N GLU A 151 0.55 0.59 -33.17
CA GLU A 151 1.60 -0.41 -33.20
C GLU A 151 2.95 0.25 -33.46
N ASP A 152 3.91 -0.07 -32.60
CA ASP A 152 5.30 0.35 -32.72
C ASP A 152 6.23 -0.82 -32.37
N ASN A 153 7.00 -1.31 -33.34
CA ASN A 153 7.95 -2.41 -33.19
C ASN A 153 7.35 -3.65 -32.49
N ASN A 154 6.19 -4.13 -32.95
CA ASN A 154 5.42 -5.23 -32.37
C ASN A 154 4.95 -4.99 -30.92
N THR A 155 4.87 -3.75 -30.49
CA THR A 155 4.26 -3.34 -29.22
C THR A 155 3.01 -2.51 -29.48
N LEU A 156 2.01 -2.63 -28.61
CA LEU A 156 0.87 -1.71 -28.65
C LEU A 156 1.13 -0.57 -27.64
N ILE A 157 1.06 0.64 -28.17
CA ILE A 157 1.36 1.85 -27.39
C ILE A 157 0.21 2.87 -27.46
N ILE A 158 0.16 3.75 -26.48
CA ILE A 158 -0.63 4.99 -26.48
C ILE A 158 0.32 6.18 -26.46
N ASP A 159 0.24 7.03 -27.48
CA ASP A 159 0.98 8.29 -27.56
C ASP A 159 0.11 9.44 -27.07
N PHE A 160 0.26 9.81 -25.81
CA PHE A 160 -0.54 10.87 -25.19
C PHE A 160 -0.32 12.27 -25.74
N LYS A 161 0.79 12.49 -26.46
CA LYS A 161 1.07 13.80 -27.09
C LYS A 161 -0.01 14.18 -28.10
N GLN A 162 -0.60 13.19 -28.79
CA GLN A 162 -1.65 13.39 -29.79
C GLN A 162 -2.97 13.87 -29.18
N TYR A 163 -3.15 13.65 -27.88
CA TYR A 163 -4.34 14.01 -27.11
C TYR A 163 -4.10 15.23 -26.20
N GLY A 164 -3.07 16.05 -26.51
CA GLY A 164 -2.76 17.26 -25.75
C GLY A 164 -2.06 17.05 -24.40
N ALA A 165 -1.80 15.81 -24.01
CA ALA A 165 -1.18 15.45 -22.73
C ALA A 165 0.31 15.12 -22.88
N LYS A 166 1.11 16.10 -23.35
CA LYS A 166 2.54 15.92 -23.68
C LYS A 166 3.38 15.40 -22.52
N ASN A 167 3.03 15.77 -21.28
CA ASN A 167 3.73 15.38 -20.06
C ASN A 167 3.51 13.90 -19.68
N LEU A 168 2.58 13.22 -20.33
CA LEU A 168 2.32 11.80 -20.09
C LEU A 168 3.13 10.88 -21.03
N GLU A 169 3.79 11.43 -22.05
CA GLU A 169 4.67 10.70 -22.98
C GLU A 169 3.98 9.53 -23.70
N ILE A 170 4.69 8.41 -23.85
CA ILE A 170 4.20 7.17 -24.47
C ILE A 170 4.03 6.11 -23.36
N ALA A 171 2.95 5.34 -23.44
CA ALA A 171 2.77 4.18 -22.60
C ALA A 171 2.60 2.92 -23.44
N VAL A 172 3.29 1.85 -23.05
CA VAL A 172 3.13 0.51 -23.63
C VAL A 172 1.96 -0.20 -22.93
N VAL A 173 1.02 -0.73 -23.68
CA VAL A 173 -0.13 -1.49 -23.17
C VAL A 173 -0.02 -2.99 -23.43
N ARG A 174 0.65 -3.40 -24.54
CA ARG A 174 1.10 -4.77 -24.77
C ARG A 174 2.56 -4.79 -25.20
N ASN A 175 3.30 -5.73 -24.66
CA ASN A 175 4.70 -5.93 -25.02
C ASN A 175 4.84 -6.77 -26.32
N ARG A 176 6.07 -6.93 -26.82
CA ARG A 176 6.37 -7.68 -28.04
C ARG A 176 5.95 -9.15 -27.99
N GLN A 177 5.82 -9.73 -26.79
CA GLN A 177 5.36 -11.11 -26.59
C GLN A 177 3.81 -11.21 -26.51
N GLY A 178 3.10 -10.11 -26.76
CA GLY A 178 1.65 -10.07 -26.72
C GLY A 178 1.04 -10.06 -25.31
N THR A 179 1.85 -10.04 -24.24
CA THR A 179 1.34 -9.98 -22.86
C THR A 179 0.92 -8.57 -22.49
N SER A 180 -0.17 -8.45 -21.73
CA SER A 180 -0.67 -7.18 -21.20
C SER A 180 0.31 -6.57 -20.21
N THR A 181 0.44 -5.23 -20.25
CA THR A 181 1.15 -4.49 -19.19
C THR A 181 0.23 -4.21 -18.01
N TYR A 182 0.80 -3.71 -16.92
CA TYR A 182 0.03 -3.26 -15.75
C TYR A 182 -1.05 -2.26 -16.13
N LEU A 183 -0.76 -1.30 -17.03
CA LEU A 183 -1.71 -0.27 -17.42
C LEU A 183 -2.98 -0.85 -18.04
N LEU A 184 -2.87 -1.83 -18.93
CA LEU A 184 -4.03 -2.43 -19.56
C LEU A 184 -4.90 -3.20 -18.55
N ARG A 185 -4.26 -3.89 -17.60
CA ARG A 185 -4.97 -4.57 -16.50
C ARG A 185 -5.66 -3.59 -15.56
N ASP A 186 -4.99 -2.52 -15.19
CA ASP A 186 -5.56 -1.52 -14.28
C ASP A 186 -6.73 -0.77 -14.92
N ILE A 187 -6.69 -0.52 -16.24
CA ILE A 187 -7.85 0.02 -16.98
C ILE A 187 -9.04 -0.94 -16.89
N ALA A 188 -8.81 -2.24 -17.12
CA ALA A 188 -9.84 -3.26 -17.00
C ALA A 188 -10.40 -3.32 -15.57
N ALA A 189 -9.53 -3.27 -14.56
CA ALA A 189 -9.92 -3.24 -13.15
C ALA A 189 -10.80 -2.03 -12.79
N VAL A 190 -10.59 -0.86 -13.40
CA VAL A 190 -11.49 0.30 -13.20
C VAL A 190 -12.91 -0.02 -13.68
N LEU A 191 -13.05 -0.65 -14.85
CA LEU A 191 -14.38 -0.99 -15.40
C LEU A 191 -15.07 -2.05 -14.53
N GLU A 192 -14.34 -3.08 -14.08
CA GLU A 192 -14.88 -4.12 -13.20
C GLU A 192 -15.34 -3.56 -11.85
N ARG A 193 -14.59 -2.61 -11.31
CA ARG A 193 -14.94 -1.93 -10.05
C ARG A 193 -16.17 -1.03 -10.21
N GLU A 194 -16.30 -0.31 -11.32
CA GLU A 194 -17.52 0.46 -11.61
C GLU A 194 -18.73 -0.46 -11.74
N GLU A 195 -18.58 -1.60 -12.41
CA GLU A 195 -19.65 -2.60 -12.53
C GLU A 195 -20.03 -3.22 -11.19
N LYS A 196 -19.02 -3.57 -10.36
CA LYS A 196 -19.23 -4.24 -9.06
C LYS A 196 -19.80 -3.30 -7.99
N TYR A 197 -19.32 -2.07 -7.92
CA TYR A 197 -19.60 -1.17 -6.80
C TYR A 197 -20.46 0.03 -7.16
N SER A 198 -20.61 0.38 -8.44
CA SER A 198 -21.32 1.57 -8.90
C SER A 198 -20.95 2.83 -8.09
N PHE A 199 -19.66 3.02 -7.87
CA PHE A 199 -19.13 4.01 -6.93
C PHE A 199 -19.36 5.46 -7.40
N ASP A 200 -19.60 6.36 -6.47
CA ASP A 200 -19.62 7.81 -6.72
C ASP A 200 -18.21 8.37 -6.84
N LYS A 201 -17.26 7.79 -6.10
CA LYS A 201 -15.87 8.21 -6.08
C LYS A 201 -14.96 7.03 -5.79
N MET A 202 -13.87 6.90 -6.55
CA MET A 202 -12.81 5.94 -6.32
C MET A 202 -11.50 6.65 -5.99
N ILE A 203 -10.95 6.37 -4.81
CA ILE A 203 -9.73 6.99 -4.31
C ILE A 203 -8.61 5.97 -4.35
N TYR A 204 -7.54 6.28 -5.10
CA TYR A 204 -6.30 5.52 -5.15
C TYR A 204 -5.29 6.11 -4.19
N VAL A 205 -4.99 5.40 -3.11
CA VAL A 205 -3.96 5.79 -2.13
C VAL A 205 -2.65 5.12 -2.54
N ILE A 206 -1.83 5.82 -3.30
CA ILE A 206 -0.63 5.29 -3.96
C ILE A 206 0.50 6.31 -3.89
N SER A 207 1.75 5.83 -3.79
CA SER A 207 2.93 6.69 -3.70
C SER A 207 3.02 7.73 -4.84
N SER A 208 3.54 8.91 -4.54
CA SER A 208 3.80 9.99 -5.49
C SER A 208 4.74 9.58 -6.65
N GLU A 209 5.54 8.53 -6.48
CA GLU A 209 6.33 7.94 -7.57
C GLU A 209 5.44 7.45 -8.74
N GLN A 210 4.16 7.20 -8.50
CA GLN A 210 3.18 6.74 -9.48
C GLN A 210 2.29 7.87 -10.06
N ASP A 211 2.58 9.14 -9.77
CA ASP A 211 1.76 10.28 -10.22
C ASP A 211 1.51 10.28 -11.74
N ILE A 212 2.56 10.08 -12.53
CA ILE A 212 2.45 10.05 -14.00
C ILE A 212 1.65 8.83 -14.45
N TYR A 213 1.86 7.69 -13.82
CA TYR A 213 1.14 6.46 -14.13
C TYR A 213 -0.36 6.60 -13.86
N MET A 214 -0.75 7.13 -12.72
CA MET A 214 -2.16 7.36 -12.37
C MET A 214 -2.84 8.36 -13.33
N LYS A 215 -2.13 9.42 -13.71
CA LYS A 215 -2.61 10.36 -14.73
C LYS A 215 -2.80 9.70 -16.10
N ARG A 216 -1.91 8.76 -16.48
CA ARG A 216 -2.07 7.95 -17.70
C ARG A 216 -3.33 7.10 -17.62
N LEU A 217 -3.53 6.37 -16.50
CA LEU A 217 -4.71 5.55 -16.27
C LEU A 217 -5.99 6.35 -16.43
N PHE A 218 -6.13 7.48 -15.74
CA PHE A 218 -7.33 8.31 -15.79
C PHE A 218 -7.56 8.90 -17.20
N LYS A 219 -6.48 9.32 -17.86
CA LYS A 219 -6.57 9.84 -19.24
C LYS A 219 -7.01 8.77 -20.23
N VAL A 220 -6.61 7.51 -20.06
CA VAL A 220 -7.07 6.42 -20.95
C VAL A 220 -8.55 6.15 -20.75
N ILE A 221 -9.06 6.14 -19.53
CA ILE A 221 -10.50 6.01 -19.26
C ILE A 221 -11.29 7.12 -19.98
N GLU A 222 -10.80 8.35 -19.94
CA GLU A 222 -11.39 9.48 -20.69
C GLU A 222 -11.34 9.25 -22.21
N LEU A 223 -10.19 8.81 -22.76
CA LEU A 223 -10.02 8.54 -24.20
C LEU A 223 -10.90 7.37 -24.68
N MET A 224 -11.22 6.44 -23.83
CA MET A 224 -12.20 5.37 -24.11
C MET A 224 -13.63 5.91 -24.21
N GLY A 225 -13.88 7.16 -23.85
CA GLY A 225 -15.21 7.80 -23.86
C GLY A 225 -15.94 7.71 -22.53
N TYR A 226 -15.33 7.17 -21.47
CA TYR A 226 -15.89 7.10 -20.12
C TYR A 226 -15.55 8.36 -19.32
N THR A 227 -15.89 9.53 -19.86
CA THR A 227 -15.52 10.82 -19.28
C THR A 227 -16.07 11.03 -17.85
N ASP A 228 -17.29 10.58 -17.59
CA ASP A 228 -17.90 10.73 -16.27
C ASP A 228 -17.29 9.76 -15.26
N LEU A 229 -16.93 8.55 -15.68
CA LEU A 229 -16.17 7.63 -14.85
C LEU A 229 -14.78 8.19 -14.53
N ALA A 230 -14.08 8.78 -15.50
CA ALA A 230 -12.77 9.40 -15.28
C ALA A 230 -12.81 10.51 -14.20
N LYS A 231 -13.89 11.28 -14.11
CA LYS A 231 -14.10 12.32 -13.09
C LYS A 231 -14.29 11.77 -11.68
N LYS A 232 -14.74 10.52 -11.55
CA LYS A 232 -14.90 9.85 -10.26
C LYS A 232 -13.58 9.36 -9.68
N LEU A 233 -12.51 9.28 -10.49
CA LEU A 233 -11.22 8.73 -10.08
C LEU A 233 -10.34 9.82 -9.46
N GLU A 234 -9.79 9.57 -8.29
CA GLU A 234 -8.87 10.47 -7.60
C GLU A 234 -7.62 9.73 -7.13
N HIS A 235 -6.45 10.35 -7.30
CA HIS A 235 -5.18 9.88 -6.75
C HIS A 235 -4.82 10.70 -5.52
N VAL A 236 -4.84 10.05 -4.37
CA VAL A 236 -4.34 10.59 -3.11
C VAL A 236 -2.93 10.05 -2.92
N ASN A 237 -1.94 10.82 -3.36
CA ASN A 237 -0.54 10.43 -3.32
C ASN A 237 0.11 10.68 -1.96
N PHE A 238 1.18 9.95 -1.66
CA PHE A 238 1.98 10.13 -0.45
C PHE A 238 3.47 9.98 -0.74
N GLY A 239 4.29 10.59 0.11
CA GLY A 239 5.74 10.52 0.05
C GLY A 239 6.26 9.16 0.51
N LYS A 240 7.53 8.94 0.27
CA LYS A 240 8.24 7.70 0.56
C LYS A 240 8.97 7.79 1.90
N VAL A 241 9.01 6.69 2.63
CA VAL A 241 9.93 6.52 3.75
C VAL A 241 11.31 6.27 3.18
N GLU A 242 12.26 7.17 3.49
CA GLU A 242 13.63 7.09 2.98
C GLU A 242 14.46 6.07 3.76
N GLY A 243 15.46 5.51 3.08
CA GLY A 243 16.37 4.52 3.67
C GLY A 243 15.93 3.08 3.54
N MET A 244 14.71 2.82 3.07
CA MET A 244 14.18 1.48 2.86
C MET A 244 14.15 1.11 1.37
N SER A 245 14.68 -0.05 0.98
CA SER A 245 14.65 -0.54 -0.41
C SER A 245 14.58 -2.06 -0.48
N SER A 246 13.46 -2.57 -0.97
CA SER A 246 13.25 -4.02 -1.18
C SER A 246 14.26 -4.65 -2.16
N ARG A 247 14.67 -3.89 -3.18
CA ARG A 247 15.61 -4.38 -4.19
C ARG A 247 17.03 -4.58 -3.67
N LEU A 248 17.40 -3.94 -2.57
CA LEU A 248 18.71 -4.00 -1.94
C LEU A 248 18.73 -4.89 -0.68
N GLY A 249 17.63 -5.56 -0.34
CA GLY A 249 17.50 -6.35 0.88
C GLY A 249 17.49 -5.52 2.18
N LYS A 250 17.24 -4.20 2.08
CA LYS A 250 17.14 -3.28 3.21
C LYS A 250 15.68 -2.96 3.57
N VAL A 251 14.76 -3.89 3.30
CA VAL A 251 13.36 -3.73 3.68
C VAL A 251 13.18 -4.24 5.09
N GLU A 252 12.61 -3.42 5.93
CA GLU A 252 12.03 -3.85 7.19
C GLU A 252 10.54 -4.08 6.99
N LEU A 253 10.01 -5.18 7.49
CA LEU A 253 8.58 -5.45 7.46
C LEU A 253 7.87 -4.53 8.46
N LEU A 254 6.63 -4.18 8.18
CA LEU A 254 5.83 -3.31 9.07
C LEU A 254 5.76 -3.87 10.50
N GLY A 255 5.59 -5.19 10.64
CA GLY A 255 5.60 -5.87 11.94
C GLY A 255 6.88 -5.59 12.74
N ASP A 256 8.06 -5.76 12.09
CA ASP A 256 9.36 -5.52 12.72
C ASP A 256 9.54 -4.06 13.16
N ILE A 257 9.04 -3.13 12.35
CA ILE A 257 9.06 -1.69 12.68
C ILE A 257 8.23 -1.43 13.93
N LEU A 258 7.02 -1.96 13.99
CA LEU A 258 6.13 -1.79 15.14
C LEU A 258 6.73 -2.43 16.40
N ASP A 259 7.34 -3.61 16.28
CA ASP A 259 8.01 -4.30 17.39
C ASP A 259 9.19 -3.48 17.92
N LYS A 260 10.08 -3.00 17.05
CA LYS A 260 11.20 -2.13 17.43
C LYS A 260 10.75 -0.86 18.13
N CYS A 261 9.66 -0.24 17.66
CA CYS A 261 9.11 0.94 18.32
C CYS A 261 8.50 0.61 19.69
N GLY A 262 7.81 -0.53 19.79
CA GLY A 262 7.29 -1.04 21.06
C GLY A 262 8.40 -1.33 22.08
N ASP A 263 9.49 -1.98 21.65
CA ASP A 263 10.66 -2.26 22.49
C ASP A 263 11.33 -0.96 22.94
N ALA A 264 11.54 0.01 22.03
CA ALA A 264 12.09 1.31 22.38
C ALA A 264 11.23 2.04 23.44
N MET A 265 9.90 1.98 23.29
CA MET A 265 8.98 2.56 24.28
C MET A 265 9.01 1.81 25.61
N HIS A 266 9.19 0.49 25.59
CA HIS A 266 9.35 -0.31 26.79
C HIS A 266 10.60 0.10 27.58
N ASP A 267 11.71 0.33 26.90
CA ASP A 267 12.94 0.84 27.53
C ASP A 267 12.75 2.25 28.12
N VAL A 268 12.06 3.15 27.39
CA VAL A 268 11.71 4.48 27.92
C VAL A 268 10.86 4.38 29.19
N MET A 269 9.89 3.46 29.23
CA MET A 269 9.04 3.24 30.41
C MET A 269 9.86 2.75 31.61
N ARG A 270 10.83 1.85 31.40
CA ARG A 270 11.71 1.32 32.45
C ARG A 270 12.62 2.37 33.12
N ASN A 271 12.87 3.49 32.44
CA ASN A 271 13.68 4.58 33.04
C ASN A 271 13.00 5.23 34.26
N ASN A 272 11.75 4.86 34.59
CA ASN A 272 11.05 5.34 35.78
C ASN A 272 10.35 4.18 36.48
N ASP A 273 11.09 3.49 37.36
CA ASP A 273 10.63 2.30 38.08
C ASP A 273 9.31 2.51 38.83
N VAL A 274 9.17 3.65 39.50
CA VAL A 274 7.96 3.95 40.30
C VAL A 274 6.70 4.00 39.42
N LYS A 275 6.79 4.62 38.25
CA LYS A 275 5.68 4.67 37.29
C LYS A 275 5.49 3.35 36.57
N TYR A 276 6.58 2.67 36.24
CA TYR A 276 6.54 1.38 35.57
C TYR A 276 5.76 0.33 36.37
N GLN A 277 5.98 0.25 37.70
CA GLN A 277 5.25 -0.65 38.58
C GLN A 277 3.74 -0.35 38.67
N GLN A 278 3.31 0.84 38.30
CA GLN A 278 1.90 1.22 38.30
C GLN A 278 1.16 0.82 37.00
N VAL A 279 1.90 0.37 35.98
CA VAL A 279 1.33 -0.05 34.69
C VAL A 279 0.91 -1.52 34.80
N GLN A 280 -0.36 -1.81 34.58
CA GLN A 280 -0.88 -3.17 34.70
C GLN A 280 -0.30 -4.13 33.66
N ASP A 281 -0.16 -3.66 32.41
CA ASP A 281 0.42 -4.43 31.29
C ASP A 281 1.44 -3.56 30.57
N PRO A 282 2.72 -3.59 31.02
CA PRO A 282 3.78 -2.81 30.41
C PRO A 282 4.03 -3.14 28.93
N LYS A 283 3.90 -4.42 28.56
CA LYS A 283 4.13 -4.87 27.19
C LYS A 283 3.07 -4.33 26.24
N ARG A 284 1.81 -4.46 26.59
CA ARG A 284 0.71 -3.91 25.81
C ARG A 284 0.77 -2.38 25.73
N THR A 285 1.13 -1.73 26.84
CA THR A 285 1.24 -0.27 26.88
C THR A 285 2.38 0.20 25.98
N SER A 286 3.54 -0.42 26.02
CA SER A 286 4.66 -0.07 25.17
C SER A 286 4.36 -0.33 23.68
N ASP A 287 3.65 -1.40 23.34
CA ASP A 287 3.19 -1.67 21.98
C ASP A 287 2.25 -0.56 21.48
N THR A 288 1.26 -0.17 22.29
CA THR A 288 0.36 0.94 21.96
C THR A 288 1.10 2.26 21.73
N LEU A 289 2.06 2.57 22.59
CA LEU A 289 2.89 3.78 22.44
C LEU A 289 3.78 3.72 21.20
N GLY A 290 4.34 2.55 20.89
CA GLY A 290 5.14 2.31 19.68
C GLY A 290 4.32 2.49 18.41
N ILE A 291 3.09 1.95 18.37
CA ILE A 291 2.14 2.15 17.26
C ILE A 291 1.80 3.63 17.10
N ALA A 292 1.48 4.32 18.20
CA ALA A 292 1.19 5.75 18.17
C ALA A 292 2.38 6.57 17.65
N ALA A 293 3.61 6.19 18.04
CA ALA A 293 4.84 6.83 17.56
C ALA A 293 4.96 6.74 16.03
N VAL A 294 4.77 5.56 15.46
CA VAL A 294 4.83 5.34 14.01
C VAL A 294 3.74 6.13 13.29
N MET A 295 2.50 6.03 13.74
CA MET A 295 1.36 6.68 13.09
C MET A 295 1.49 8.22 13.10
N VAL A 296 1.89 8.80 14.22
CA VAL A 296 2.03 10.25 14.33
C VAL A 296 3.23 10.75 13.52
N GLN A 297 4.34 10.00 13.51
CA GLN A 297 5.50 10.35 12.68
C GLN A 297 5.13 10.38 11.19
N ASP A 298 4.38 9.38 10.71
CA ASP A 298 3.93 9.33 9.32
C ASP A 298 3.01 10.50 8.96
N MET A 299 2.14 10.90 9.88
CA MET A 299 1.19 12.00 9.70
C MET A 299 1.76 13.40 10.00
N SER A 300 2.94 13.52 10.58
CA SER A 300 3.48 14.81 11.06
C SER A 300 3.93 15.77 9.96
N GLY A 301 4.28 15.23 8.80
CA GLY A 301 4.72 16.00 7.63
C GLY A 301 3.61 16.25 6.61
N LYS A 302 3.93 17.03 5.56
CA LYS A 302 3.05 17.08 4.39
C LYS A 302 3.04 15.70 3.73
N ARG A 303 1.86 15.14 3.53
CA ARG A 303 1.63 13.80 2.98
C ARG A 303 2.47 13.48 1.72
N VAL A 304 2.68 14.44 0.84
CA VAL A 304 3.41 14.26 -0.42
C VAL A 304 4.94 14.29 -0.30
N HIS A 305 5.47 14.67 0.87
CA HIS A 305 6.92 14.75 1.08
C HIS A 305 7.46 13.41 1.58
N ASN A 306 8.66 13.07 1.09
CA ASN A 306 9.44 11.99 1.66
C ASN A 306 9.93 12.36 3.07
N TYR A 307 10.15 11.36 3.92
CA TYR A 307 10.72 11.56 5.24
C TYR A 307 11.65 10.40 5.64
N PRO A 308 12.72 10.68 6.41
CA PRO A 308 13.58 9.65 6.95
C PRO A 308 12.89 8.94 8.12
N PHE A 309 13.05 7.62 8.19
CA PHE A 309 12.58 6.84 9.34
C PHE A 309 13.57 6.99 10.52
N ASP A 310 13.10 7.53 11.64
CA ASP A 310 13.92 7.78 12.84
C ASP A 310 13.18 7.34 14.12
N ILE A 311 13.48 6.11 14.57
CA ILE A 311 12.86 5.53 15.78
C ILE A 311 13.12 6.40 16.99
N LYS A 312 14.34 6.91 17.18
CA LYS A 312 14.70 7.69 18.35
C LYS A 312 13.84 8.95 18.46
N ARG A 313 13.69 9.68 17.36
CA ARG A 313 12.88 10.90 17.33
C ARG A 313 11.40 10.62 17.58
N MET A 314 10.83 9.57 16.96
CA MET A 314 9.40 9.29 17.07
C MET A 314 8.98 8.74 18.42
N THR A 315 9.91 8.12 19.16
CA THR A 315 9.67 7.57 20.51
C THR A 315 9.99 8.54 21.64
N GLU A 316 10.42 9.77 21.34
CA GLU A 316 10.62 10.80 22.36
C GLU A 316 9.29 11.14 23.06
N PRO A 317 9.31 11.23 24.42
CA PRO A 317 8.11 11.52 25.20
C PRO A 317 7.78 13.03 25.24
N ILE A 318 8.38 13.84 24.39
CA ILE A 318 8.27 15.31 24.36
C ILE A 318 8.10 15.74 22.90
N GLY A 319 7.36 16.83 22.67
CA GLY A 319 7.12 17.40 21.35
C GLY A 319 5.90 16.78 20.66
N ASP A 320 5.83 16.94 19.33
CA ASP A 320 4.69 16.46 18.52
C ASP A 320 4.89 14.97 18.16
N THR A 321 4.86 14.11 19.18
CA THR A 321 5.07 12.67 19.06
C THR A 321 3.84 11.88 19.51
N GLY A 322 3.70 10.65 19.03
CA GLY A 322 2.62 9.76 19.45
C GLY A 322 2.58 9.54 20.96
N PRO A 323 3.70 9.16 21.59
CA PRO A 323 3.77 9.00 23.05
C PRO A 323 3.35 10.25 23.84
N TYR A 324 3.68 11.45 23.35
CA TYR A 324 3.26 12.70 24.01
C TYR A 324 1.76 12.95 23.89
N LEU A 325 1.17 12.65 22.75
CA LEU A 325 -0.29 12.75 22.54
C LEU A 325 -1.04 11.79 23.46
N GLU A 326 -0.60 10.53 23.55
CA GLU A 326 -1.17 9.53 24.46
C GLU A 326 -1.03 9.94 25.93
N PHE A 327 0.13 10.48 26.33
CA PHE A 327 0.34 11.02 27.67
C PHE A 327 -0.61 12.20 27.97
N SER A 328 -0.78 13.11 27.03
CA SER A 328 -1.69 14.25 27.16
C SER A 328 -3.15 13.79 27.28
N HIS A 329 -3.56 12.82 26.46
CA HIS A 329 -4.88 12.19 26.53
C HIS A 329 -5.11 11.52 27.89
N ALA A 330 -4.14 10.75 28.38
CA ALA A 330 -4.22 10.08 29.67
C ALA A 330 -4.37 11.07 30.84
N ARG A 331 -3.66 12.22 30.79
CA ARG A 331 -3.78 13.30 31.80
C ARG A 331 -5.16 13.93 31.77
N LEU A 332 -5.67 14.28 30.59
CA LEU A 332 -7.00 14.89 30.44
C LEU A 332 -8.09 13.90 30.89
N SER A 333 -8.00 12.65 30.48
CA SER A 333 -8.91 11.60 30.95
C SER A 333 -8.90 11.41 32.48
N SER A 334 -7.71 11.52 33.10
CA SER A 334 -7.58 11.47 34.55
C SER A 334 -8.25 12.66 35.23
N ILE A 335 -8.13 13.86 34.68
CA ILE A 335 -8.81 15.06 35.20
C ILE A 335 -10.33 14.86 35.14
N VAL A 336 -10.86 14.40 34.01
CA VAL A 336 -12.30 14.13 33.85
C VAL A 336 -12.78 13.10 34.88
N ARG A 337 -12.06 11.98 35.05
CA ARG A 337 -12.42 10.97 36.05
C ARG A 337 -12.41 11.52 37.48
N LYS A 338 -11.42 12.32 37.83
CA LYS A 338 -11.29 12.91 39.19
C LYS A 338 -12.30 14.01 39.46
N SER A 339 -12.81 14.68 38.42
CA SER A 339 -13.81 15.73 38.59
C SER A 339 -15.17 15.23 39.06
N GLY A 340 -15.45 13.93 38.87
CA GLY A 340 -16.75 13.32 39.22
C GLY A 340 -17.90 13.70 38.29
N PHE A 341 -17.67 14.51 37.25
CA PHE A 341 -18.69 14.86 36.28
C PHE A 341 -18.96 13.71 35.30
N SER A 342 -20.23 13.42 35.04
CA SER A 342 -20.61 12.50 33.97
C SER A 342 -20.42 13.13 32.60
N GLN A 343 -20.22 12.32 31.57
CA GLN A 343 -20.19 12.83 30.19
C GLN A 343 -21.47 13.58 29.81
N GLU A 344 -22.59 13.19 30.35
CA GLU A 344 -23.88 13.83 30.08
C GLU A 344 -23.97 15.19 30.74
N SER A 345 -23.49 15.35 31.99
CA SER A 345 -23.42 16.68 32.65
C SER A 345 -22.47 17.63 31.91
N LEU A 346 -21.34 17.12 31.38
CA LEU A 346 -20.46 17.93 30.55
C LEU A 346 -21.09 18.37 29.23
N ARG A 347 -21.86 17.50 28.58
CA ARG A 347 -22.61 17.85 27.36
C ARG A 347 -23.69 18.92 27.58
N ARG A 348 -24.24 19.03 28.77
CA ARG A 348 -25.27 20.01 29.18
C ARG A 348 -24.67 21.24 29.80
N ALA A 349 -23.35 21.32 29.95
CA ALA A 349 -22.69 22.48 30.57
C ALA A 349 -22.94 23.74 29.73
N ASP A 350 -23.18 24.82 30.42
CA ASP A 350 -23.33 26.15 29.80
C ASP A 350 -21.96 26.70 29.37
N LEU A 351 -21.64 26.56 28.09
CA LEU A 351 -20.40 27.05 27.51
C LEU A 351 -20.30 28.56 27.43
N SER A 352 -21.41 29.32 27.66
CA SER A 352 -21.38 30.77 27.69
C SER A 352 -20.60 31.36 28.86
N LEU A 353 -20.36 30.54 29.88
CA LEU A 353 -19.52 30.85 31.03
C LEU A 353 -18.02 30.89 30.73
N LEU A 354 -17.60 30.27 29.62
CA LEU A 354 -16.21 30.22 29.17
C LEU A 354 -15.86 31.54 28.45
N ARG A 355 -15.30 32.50 29.17
CA ARG A 355 -15.03 33.86 28.67
C ARG A 355 -13.55 34.08 28.30
N GLU A 356 -12.68 33.17 28.60
CA GLU A 356 -11.25 33.33 28.39
C GLU A 356 -10.88 33.13 26.88
N PRO A 357 -10.15 34.08 26.27
CA PRO A 357 -9.90 34.08 24.82
C PRO A 357 -9.28 32.78 24.32
N HIS A 358 -8.32 32.22 25.02
CA HIS A 358 -7.64 30.98 24.61
C HIS A 358 -8.57 29.74 24.64
N ILE A 359 -9.59 29.73 25.51
CA ILE A 359 -10.60 28.67 25.55
C ILE A 359 -11.51 28.79 24.33
N ILE A 360 -11.95 30.03 24.02
CA ILE A 360 -12.80 30.32 22.87
C ILE A 360 -12.09 29.92 21.57
N ASP A 361 -10.80 30.23 21.45
CA ASP A 361 -9.99 29.84 20.28
C ASP A 361 -9.85 28.34 20.18
N THR A 362 -9.58 27.63 21.27
CA THR A 362 -9.53 26.17 21.29
C THR A 362 -10.86 25.57 20.80
N LEU A 363 -12.00 26.09 21.27
CA LEU A 363 -13.32 25.63 20.87
C LEU A 363 -13.62 25.92 19.38
N ARG A 364 -13.13 27.02 18.83
CA ARG A 364 -13.28 27.38 17.41
C ARG A 364 -12.53 26.44 16.49
N TYR A 365 -11.32 26.00 16.88
CA TYR A 365 -10.47 25.13 16.07
C TYR A 365 -10.72 23.64 16.27
N THR A 366 -11.43 23.26 17.36
CA THR A 366 -11.78 21.86 17.61
C THR A 366 -13.17 21.58 17.04
N PRO A 367 -13.34 20.72 16.03
CA PRO A 367 -14.66 20.36 15.53
C PRO A 367 -15.41 19.57 16.61
N LEU A 368 -16.24 20.28 17.38
CA LEU A 368 -17.02 19.75 18.52
C LEU A 368 -17.88 18.52 18.19
N ARG A 369 -18.17 18.28 16.91
CA ARG A 369 -18.92 17.10 16.47
C ARG A 369 -18.16 15.78 16.56
N SER A 370 -16.84 15.78 16.45
CA SER A 370 -16.04 14.54 16.47
C SER A 370 -15.73 14.05 17.90
N LEU A 371 -15.69 14.94 18.88
CA LEU A 371 -15.39 14.58 20.28
C LEU A 371 -16.58 13.93 21.02
N PHE A 372 -17.81 14.06 20.52
CA PHE A 372 -19.03 13.63 21.19
C PHE A 372 -19.93 12.69 20.39
N SER A 373 -19.51 12.25 19.22
CA SER A 373 -20.23 11.18 18.50
C SER A 373 -19.88 9.84 19.11
N PRO A 374 -20.84 9.10 19.71
CA PRO A 374 -20.59 7.73 20.09
C PRO A 374 -20.28 6.94 18.81
N SER A 375 -19.14 6.27 18.78
CA SER A 375 -18.89 5.21 17.80
C SER A 375 -20.05 4.23 17.91
N LYS A 376 -20.90 4.14 16.88
CA LYS A 376 -21.86 3.06 16.79
C LYS A 376 -21.08 1.74 16.80
N PRO A 377 -21.42 0.78 17.66
CA PRO A 377 -20.89 -0.55 17.52
C PRO A 377 -21.28 -1.06 16.12
N ARG A 378 -20.32 -1.53 15.37
CA ARG A 378 -20.58 -2.23 14.10
C ARG A 378 -21.27 -3.56 14.42
N PRO A 379 -22.26 -3.97 13.60
CA PRO A 379 -22.91 -5.28 13.74
C PRO A 379 -21.92 -6.43 13.50
#